data_0a3f166554d6e6d934bffb405ee06e19
#
_entry.id   0a3f166554d6e6d934bffb405ee06e19
#
_cell.length_a   1.000
_cell.length_b   1.000
_cell.length_c   1.000
_cell.angle_alpha   90.00
_cell.angle_beta   90.00
_cell.angle_gamma   90.00
#
_symmetry.space_group_name_H-M   'P 1'
#
loop_
_entity.id
_entity.type
_entity.pdbx_description
1 polymer ?
#
loop_
_entity_poly.entity_id
_entity_poly.type
_entity_poly.pdbx_seq_one_letter_code
_entity_poly.pdbx_strand_id
1 'polypeptide(L)'
;VIMPNDDKIQVIISNTKLMTTQKEVLNLIWQQTGVYFEPLKPKDFRAKLNEWRRGGQKITPPKGTQIEDRLEEELYQYCVNGPQAQERRQIHNGSCFTEEGYHYFRFNSFIEHLGTGWKIPEEKIAQKLKDKCNVEFDHSLNVEGKTLKVCKLKQLYTPQIEHKPVQRKGNNY
;
A
#
# COMPACT_ATOMS: atom_id res chain seq x y z
N VAL A 1 0.87 -16.62 -21.26
CA VAL A 1 0.23 -16.68 -22.60
C VAL A 1 1.34 -16.91 -23.61
N ILE A 2 1.21 -17.90 -24.51
CA ILE A 2 2.18 -18.19 -25.58
C ILE A 2 1.68 -17.46 -26.82
N MET A 3 2.55 -16.64 -27.40
CA MET A 3 2.30 -15.91 -28.65
C MET A 3 2.59 -16.78 -29.87
N PRO A 4 2.08 -16.41 -31.07
CA PRO A 4 2.36 -17.15 -32.30
C PRO A 4 3.84 -17.33 -32.64
N ASN A 5 4.73 -16.54 -32.04
CA ASN A 5 6.18 -16.54 -32.25
C ASN A 5 6.98 -17.20 -31.13
N ASP A 6 6.35 -18.09 -30.32
CA ASP A 6 6.94 -18.70 -29.12
C ASP A 6 7.37 -17.72 -27.99
N ASP A 7 7.08 -16.44 -28.12
CA ASP A 7 7.32 -15.48 -27.06
C ASP A 7 6.35 -15.71 -25.89
N LYS A 8 6.92 -15.96 -24.71
CA LYS A 8 6.14 -16.12 -23.48
C LYS A 8 5.87 -14.76 -22.88
N ILE A 9 4.60 -14.34 -22.88
CA ILE A 9 4.19 -13.11 -22.20
C ILE A 9 3.72 -13.46 -20.79
N GLN A 10 4.30 -12.77 -19.82
CA GLN A 10 3.89 -12.85 -18.42
C GLN A 10 2.78 -11.81 -18.16
N VAL A 11 1.62 -12.29 -17.68
CA VAL A 11 0.52 -11.43 -17.25
C VAL A 11 0.39 -11.51 -15.74
N ILE A 12 0.49 -10.37 -15.06
CA ILE A 12 0.38 -10.28 -13.61
C ILE A 12 -1.07 -10.02 -13.23
N ILE A 13 -1.63 -10.90 -12.41
CA ILE A 13 -3.01 -10.78 -11.93
C ILE A 13 -2.96 -10.42 -10.44
N SER A 14 -3.21 -9.15 -10.13
CA SER A 14 -3.18 -8.62 -8.76
C SER A 14 -4.36 -9.09 -7.90
N ASN A 15 -5.47 -9.48 -8.54
CA ASN A 15 -6.67 -9.93 -7.84
C ASN A 15 -7.34 -11.07 -8.60
N THR A 16 -7.44 -12.24 -7.97
CA THR A 16 -8.10 -13.42 -8.55
C THR A 16 -9.59 -13.22 -8.83
N LYS A 17 -10.25 -12.23 -8.22
CA LYS A 17 -11.62 -11.84 -8.55
C LYS A 17 -11.74 -11.30 -9.98
N LEU A 18 -10.68 -10.71 -10.54
CA LEU A 18 -10.64 -10.26 -11.93
C LEU A 18 -10.65 -11.42 -12.94
N MET A 19 -10.51 -12.68 -12.48
CA MET A 19 -10.60 -13.88 -13.32
C MET A 19 -12.00 -14.47 -13.36
N THR A 20 -13.05 -13.72 -13.03
CA THR A 20 -14.43 -14.24 -12.98
C THR A 20 -15.10 -14.21 -14.35
N THR A 21 -14.80 -13.22 -15.17
CA THR A 21 -15.37 -13.10 -16.52
C THR A 21 -14.30 -13.06 -17.59
N GLN A 22 -14.64 -13.62 -18.76
CA GLN A 22 -13.72 -13.61 -19.91
C GLN A 22 -13.35 -12.20 -20.35
N LYS A 23 -14.31 -11.28 -20.32
CA LYS A 23 -14.11 -9.87 -20.71
C LYS A 23 -13.05 -9.21 -19.84
N GLU A 24 -13.10 -9.41 -18.53
CA GLU A 24 -12.12 -8.84 -17.59
C GLU A 24 -10.71 -9.41 -17.82
N VAL A 25 -10.62 -10.74 -18.03
CA VAL A 25 -9.33 -11.39 -18.31
C VAL A 25 -8.73 -10.90 -19.63
N LEU A 26 -9.52 -10.81 -20.68
CA LEU A 26 -9.04 -10.32 -21.99
C LEU A 26 -8.63 -8.85 -21.93
N ASN A 27 -9.38 -8.01 -21.24
CA ASN A 27 -8.99 -6.61 -21.02
C ASN A 27 -7.68 -6.48 -20.24
N LEU A 28 -7.49 -7.29 -19.20
CA LEU A 28 -6.25 -7.29 -18.43
C LEU A 28 -5.04 -7.71 -19.28
N ILE A 29 -5.20 -8.75 -20.09
CA ILE A 29 -4.16 -9.19 -21.03
C ILE A 29 -3.84 -8.07 -22.02
N TRP A 30 -4.86 -7.47 -22.63
CA TRP A 30 -4.67 -6.37 -23.57
C TRP A 30 -3.97 -5.16 -22.96
N GLN A 31 -4.37 -4.76 -21.75
CA GLN A 31 -3.75 -3.63 -21.04
C GLN A 31 -2.26 -3.85 -20.72
N GLN A 32 -1.88 -5.09 -20.42
CA GLN A 32 -0.49 -5.41 -20.04
C GLN A 32 0.42 -5.76 -21.23
N THR A 33 -0.16 -6.23 -22.33
CA THR A 33 0.60 -6.80 -23.45
C THR A 33 0.40 -6.07 -24.77
N GLY A 34 -0.66 -5.26 -24.88
CA GLY A 34 -1.10 -4.66 -26.14
C GLY A 34 -1.68 -5.66 -27.15
N VAL A 35 -1.82 -6.94 -26.77
CA VAL A 35 -2.30 -8.00 -27.66
C VAL A 35 -3.77 -8.28 -27.43
N TYR A 36 -4.55 -8.23 -28.50
CA TYR A 36 -5.95 -8.59 -28.46
C TYR A 36 -6.14 -10.07 -28.77
N PHE A 37 -6.92 -10.74 -27.94
CA PHE A 37 -7.33 -12.14 -28.15
C PHE A 37 -8.82 -12.20 -28.40
N GLU A 38 -9.22 -12.99 -29.39
CA GLU A 38 -10.63 -13.25 -29.63
C GLU A 38 -11.27 -14.01 -28.46
N PRO A 39 -12.53 -13.69 -28.14
CA PRO A 39 -13.25 -14.42 -27.11
C PRO A 39 -13.42 -15.90 -27.46
N LEU A 40 -13.14 -16.76 -26.50
CA LEU A 40 -13.35 -18.21 -26.61
C LEU A 40 -14.81 -18.57 -26.27
N LYS A 41 -15.24 -19.74 -26.70
CA LYS A 41 -16.50 -20.31 -26.21
C LYS A 41 -16.42 -20.51 -24.68
N PRO A 42 -17.53 -20.37 -23.94
CA PRO A 42 -17.50 -20.43 -22.47
C PRO A 42 -16.84 -21.68 -21.88
N LYS A 43 -17.03 -22.83 -22.52
CA LYS A 43 -16.42 -24.10 -22.10
C LYS A 43 -14.90 -24.07 -22.27
N ASP A 44 -14.43 -23.58 -23.40
CA ASP A 44 -13.00 -23.52 -23.73
C ASP A 44 -12.30 -22.45 -22.86
N PHE A 45 -12.95 -21.33 -22.61
CA PHE A 45 -12.46 -20.33 -21.68
C PHE A 45 -12.26 -20.90 -20.26
N ARG A 46 -13.25 -21.66 -19.74
CA ARG A 46 -13.13 -22.30 -18.41
C ARG A 46 -11.96 -23.29 -18.35
N ALA A 47 -11.78 -24.09 -19.39
CA ALA A 47 -10.68 -25.04 -19.50
C ALA A 47 -9.33 -24.29 -19.47
N LYS A 48 -9.20 -23.23 -20.29
CA LYS A 48 -7.99 -22.40 -20.37
C LYS A 48 -7.70 -21.65 -19.07
N LEU A 49 -8.73 -21.12 -18.42
CA LEU A 49 -8.60 -20.47 -17.11
C LEU A 49 -8.08 -21.43 -16.04
N ASN A 50 -8.57 -22.67 -16.03
CA ASN A 50 -8.08 -23.70 -15.10
C ASN A 50 -6.63 -24.11 -15.38
N GLU A 51 -6.23 -24.19 -16.65
CA GLU A 51 -4.85 -24.42 -17.06
C GLU A 51 -3.95 -23.30 -16.55
N TRP A 52 -4.32 -22.03 -16.77
CA TRP A 52 -3.56 -20.87 -16.28
C TRP A 52 -3.46 -20.84 -14.75
N ARG A 53 -4.54 -21.16 -14.03
CA ARG A 53 -4.51 -21.25 -12.56
C ARG A 53 -3.57 -22.33 -12.04
N ARG A 54 -3.46 -23.45 -12.75
CA ARG A 54 -2.53 -24.54 -12.38
C ARG A 54 -1.08 -24.22 -12.74
N GLY A 55 -0.85 -23.58 -13.89
CA GLY A 55 0.49 -23.20 -14.35
C GLY A 55 0.99 -21.85 -13.80
N GLY A 56 0.11 -21.07 -13.16
CA GLY A 56 0.45 -19.76 -12.60
C GLY A 56 1.36 -19.87 -11.37
N GLN A 57 2.44 -19.12 -11.36
CA GLN A 57 3.28 -18.96 -10.17
C GLN A 57 2.73 -17.81 -9.32
N LYS A 58 2.69 -18.03 -8.01
CA LYS A 58 2.37 -16.96 -7.06
C LYS A 58 3.60 -16.07 -6.93
N ILE A 59 3.51 -14.88 -7.51
CA ILE A 59 4.57 -13.88 -7.44
C ILE A 59 4.26 -12.96 -6.27
N THR A 60 5.26 -12.70 -5.43
CA THR A 60 5.19 -11.61 -4.45
C THR A 60 5.33 -10.29 -5.21
N PRO A 61 4.33 -9.40 -5.19
CA PRO A 61 4.45 -8.12 -5.87
C PRO A 61 5.66 -7.33 -5.36
N PRO A 62 6.29 -6.50 -6.19
CA PRO A 62 7.33 -5.59 -5.73
C PRO A 62 6.83 -4.72 -4.58
N LYS A 63 7.74 -4.36 -3.65
CA LYS A 63 7.41 -3.39 -2.59
C LYS A 63 6.87 -2.10 -3.22
N GLY A 64 5.88 -1.48 -2.58
CA GLY A 64 5.23 -0.25 -3.06
C GLY A 64 4.05 -0.47 -4.02
N THR A 65 3.80 -1.70 -4.47
CA THR A 65 2.65 -2.00 -5.35
C THR A 65 1.44 -2.51 -4.58
N GLN A 66 1.63 -2.97 -3.36
CA GLN A 66 0.54 -3.39 -2.49
C GLN A 66 -0.06 -2.18 -1.76
N ILE A 67 -1.35 -2.25 -1.52
CA ILE A 67 -2.08 -1.24 -0.75
C ILE A 67 -1.50 -1.08 0.67
N GLU A 68 -1.04 -2.18 1.24
CA GLU A 68 -0.39 -2.23 2.54
C GLU A 68 0.91 -1.42 2.58
N ASP A 69 1.76 -1.60 1.58
CA ASP A 69 3.04 -0.86 1.47
C ASP A 69 2.79 0.64 1.31
N ARG A 70 1.78 1.01 0.51
CA ARG A 70 1.38 2.41 0.34
C ARG A 70 0.80 2.99 1.62
N LEU A 71 0.01 2.20 2.37
CA LEU A 71 -0.57 2.65 3.63
C LEU A 71 0.51 2.86 4.70
N GLU A 72 1.53 2.01 4.74
CA GLU A 72 2.69 2.16 5.61
C GLU A 72 3.48 3.44 5.27
N GLU A 73 3.69 3.71 3.98
CA GLU A 73 4.34 4.92 3.50
C GLU A 73 3.55 6.18 3.89
N GLU A 74 2.23 6.19 3.67
CA GLU A 74 1.37 7.33 4.04
C GLU A 74 1.34 7.55 5.56
N LEU A 75 1.36 6.46 6.34
CA LEU A 75 1.45 6.57 7.80
C LEU A 75 2.79 7.19 8.23
N TYR A 76 3.88 6.80 7.58
CA TYR A 76 5.18 7.40 7.79
C TYR A 76 5.17 8.89 7.42
N GLN A 77 4.64 9.25 6.26
CA GLN A 77 4.53 10.65 5.82
C GLN A 77 3.72 11.47 6.82
N TYR A 78 2.62 10.94 7.32
CA TYR A 78 1.77 11.62 8.31
C TYR A 78 2.46 11.78 9.67
N CYS A 79 3.06 10.71 10.20
CA CYS A 79 3.63 10.71 11.55
C CYS A 79 5.00 11.36 11.65
N VAL A 80 5.80 11.39 10.58
CA VAL A 80 7.18 11.88 10.59
C VAL A 80 7.34 13.21 9.86
N ASN A 81 6.76 13.31 8.66
CA ASN A 81 6.90 14.48 7.79
C ASN A 81 5.69 15.43 7.84
N GLY A 82 4.57 14.97 8.39
CA GLY A 82 3.35 15.78 8.55
C GLY A 82 3.44 16.79 9.70
N PRO A 83 2.35 17.48 10.00
CA PRO A 83 2.28 18.46 11.06
C PRO A 83 2.58 17.83 12.43
N GLN A 84 3.69 18.26 13.05
CA GLN A 84 4.11 17.77 14.36
C GLN A 84 3.55 18.65 15.49
N ALA A 85 2.92 18.02 16.48
CA ALA A 85 2.44 18.67 17.67
C ALA A 85 3.59 18.90 18.68
N GLN A 86 3.75 20.11 19.14
CA GLN A 86 4.66 20.47 20.25
C GLN A 86 4.03 20.14 21.62
N GLU A 87 2.71 20.18 21.70
CA GLU A 87 1.93 19.95 22.89
C GLU A 87 0.78 18.97 22.61
N ARG A 88 0.40 18.15 23.60
CA ARG A 88 -0.68 17.15 23.46
C ARG A 88 -1.99 17.73 22.95
N ARG A 89 -2.35 18.97 23.30
CA ARG A 89 -3.59 19.62 22.85
C ARG A 89 -3.68 19.76 21.33
N GLN A 90 -2.56 19.88 20.63
CA GLN A 90 -2.53 20.06 19.17
C GLN A 90 -2.95 18.80 18.39
N ILE A 91 -3.06 17.65 19.08
CA ILE A 91 -3.63 16.42 18.49
C ILE A 91 -5.08 16.68 18.02
N HIS A 92 -5.81 17.58 18.67
CA HIS A 92 -7.15 17.97 18.24
C HIS A 92 -7.18 18.60 16.85
N ASN A 93 -6.09 19.25 16.45
CA ASN A 93 -5.94 19.94 15.16
C ASN A 93 -5.41 19.02 14.04
N GLY A 94 -5.36 17.73 14.27
CA GLY A 94 -4.89 16.75 13.28
C GLY A 94 -3.37 16.58 13.25
N SER A 95 -2.62 17.16 14.20
CA SER A 95 -1.17 16.97 14.29
C SER A 95 -0.82 15.64 14.96
N CYS A 96 0.30 15.04 14.56
CA CYS A 96 0.89 13.91 15.25
C CYS A 96 1.75 14.40 16.42
N PHE A 97 1.54 13.83 17.60
CA PHE A 97 2.31 14.13 18.80
C PHE A 97 3.25 12.97 19.13
N THR A 98 4.50 13.27 19.43
CA THR A 98 5.50 12.23 19.75
C THR A 98 5.97 12.39 21.19
N GLU A 99 5.84 11.33 21.99
CA GLU A 99 6.25 11.28 23.38
C GLU A 99 6.71 9.87 23.76
N GLU A 100 7.75 9.75 24.56
CA GLU A 100 8.27 8.48 25.11
C GLU A 100 8.51 7.38 24.04
N GLY A 101 8.90 7.77 22.83
CA GLY A 101 9.17 6.84 21.74
C GLY A 101 7.91 6.31 21.03
N TYR A 102 6.80 7.02 21.17
CA TYR A 102 5.56 6.71 20.49
C TYR A 102 5.00 7.93 19.78
N HIS A 103 4.33 7.68 18.66
CA HIS A 103 3.48 8.62 17.95
C HIS A 103 2.03 8.45 18.39
N TYR A 104 1.37 9.59 18.67
CA TYR A 104 -0.05 9.65 19.04
C TYR A 104 -0.78 10.52 18.03
N PHE A 105 -1.86 10.02 17.47
CA PHE A 105 -2.64 10.74 16.46
C PHE A 105 -4.11 10.30 16.46
N ARG A 106 -4.96 11.12 15.85
CA ARG A 106 -6.38 10.76 15.67
C ARG A 106 -6.56 10.00 14.37
N PHE A 107 -7.29 8.88 14.41
CA PHE A 107 -7.55 8.09 13.22
C PHE A 107 -8.26 8.90 12.13
N ASN A 108 -9.30 9.69 12.49
CA ASN A 108 -10.01 10.53 11.53
C ASN A 108 -9.08 11.53 10.82
N SER A 109 -8.12 12.12 11.56
CA SER A 109 -7.16 13.05 10.97
C SER A 109 -6.19 12.35 9.99
N PHE A 110 -5.86 11.10 10.26
CA PHE A 110 -5.11 10.29 9.31
C PHE A 110 -5.95 9.95 8.05
N ILE A 111 -7.23 9.64 8.22
CA ILE A 111 -8.15 9.42 7.07
C ILE A 111 -8.27 10.70 6.23
N GLU A 112 -8.39 11.87 6.85
CA GLU A 112 -8.39 13.16 6.15
C GLU A 112 -7.09 13.39 5.37
N HIS A 113 -5.94 13.04 5.95
CA HIS A 113 -4.63 13.08 5.27
C HIS A 113 -4.57 12.19 4.03
N LEU A 114 -5.11 10.97 4.11
CA LEU A 114 -5.19 10.06 2.96
C LEU A 114 -6.02 10.65 1.81
N GLY A 115 -7.01 11.47 2.13
CA GLY A 115 -7.87 12.14 1.16
C GLY A 115 -8.80 11.21 0.37
N THR A 116 -9.53 11.79 -0.57
CA THR A 116 -10.58 11.09 -1.36
C THR A 116 -10.04 10.08 -2.39
N GLY A 117 -8.75 10.07 -2.62
CA GLY A 117 -8.10 9.12 -3.55
C GLY A 117 -8.08 7.67 -3.07
N TRP A 118 -8.27 7.46 -1.77
CA TRP A 118 -8.28 6.13 -1.16
C TRP A 118 -9.69 5.53 -1.14
N LYS A 119 -9.98 4.70 -2.14
CA LYS A 119 -11.28 4.01 -2.30
C LYS A 119 -11.37 2.74 -1.45
N ILE A 120 -10.98 2.82 -0.18
CA ILE A 120 -10.99 1.70 0.76
C ILE A 120 -11.84 2.10 1.97
N PRO A 121 -12.77 1.25 2.44
CA PRO A 121 -13.51 1.50 3.67
C PRO A 121 -12.59 1.71 4.87
N GLU A 122 -12.93 2.65 5.75
CA GLU A 122 -12.15 3.02 6.92
C GLU A 122 -11.87 1.84 7.85
N GLU A 123 -12.84 0.93 8.02
CA GLU A 123 -12.67 -0.28 8.83
C GLU A 123 -11.56 -1.18 8.28
N LYS A 124 -11.41 -1.24 6.94
CA LYS A 124 -10.34 -2.01 6.31
C LYS A 124 -8.98 -1.33 6.45
N ILE A 125 -8.96 0.00 6.42
CA ILE A 125 -7.75 0.78 6.70
C ILE A 125 -7.33 0.53 8.15
N ALA A 126 -8.25 0.69 9.11
CA ALA A 126 -7.99 0.44 10.52
C ALA A 126 -7.45 -0.98 10.78
N GLN A 127 -8.09 -2.01 10.18
CA GLN A 127 -7.63 -3.39 10.31
C GLN A 127 -6.21 -3.57 9.76
N LYS A 128 -5.89 -2.99 8.60
CA LYS A 128 -4.55 -3.07 8.01
C LYS A 128 -3.49 -2.35 8.86
N LEU A 129 -3.79 -1.17 9.39
CA LEU A 129 -2.91 -0.44 10.30
C LEU A 129 -2.61 -1.27 11.55
N LYS A 130 -3.61 -1.94 12.11
CA LYS A 130 -3.46 -2.83 13.25
C LYS A 130 -2.58 -4.03 12.92
N ASP A 131 -2.86 -4.71 11.81
CA ASP A 131 -2.22 -6.00 11.46
C ASP A 131 -0.79 -5.82 10.93
N LYS A 132 -0.50 -4.73 10.21
CA LYS A 132 0.77 -4.53 9.53
C LYS A 132 1.67 -3.51 10.20
N CYS A 133 1.09 -2.43 10.70
CA CYS A 133 1.84 -1.34 11.30
C CYS A 133 1.85 -1.41 12.84
N ASN A 134 1.14 -2.37 13.45
CA ASN A 134 1.01 -2.51 14.90
C ASN A 134 0.45 -1.25 15.59
N VAL A 135 -0.49 -0.57 14.94
CA VAL A 135 -1.17 0.58 15.52
C VAL A 135 -2.15 0.10 16.59
N GLU A 136 -2.00 0.62 17.80
CA GLU A 136 -2.94 0.44 18.91
C GLU A 136 -4.04 1.49 18.78
N PHE A 137 -5.30 1.06 18.66
CA PHE A 137 -6.48 1.93 18.61
C PHE A 137 -7.06 2.13 19.99
N ASP A 138 -7.83 3.20 20.15
CA ASP A 138 -8.54 3.56 21.40
C ASP A 138 -7.63 3.76 22.62
N HIS A 139 -6.35 4.03 22.40
CA HIS A 139 -5.45 4.39 23.48
C HIS A 139 -5.93 5.66 24.18
N SER A 140 -5.94 5.66 25.51
CA SER A 140 -6.44 6.77 26.30
C SER A 140 -5.29 7.74 26.63
N LEU A 141 -5.33 8.93 26.05
CA LEU A 141 -4.37 10.00 26.32
C LEU A 141 -5.02 11.13 27.11
N ASN A 142 -4.41 11.56 28.21
CA ASN A 142 -4.90 12.71 28.95
C ASN A 142 -4.43 14.00 28.27
N VAL A 143 -5.39 14.83 27.87
CA VAL A 143 -5.16 16.13 27.26
C VAL A 143 -5.93 17.18 28.03
N GLU A 144 -5.24 18.05 28.75
CA GLU A 144 -5.84 19.14 29.56
C GLU A 144 -6.95 18.64 30.51
N GLY A 145 -6.71 17.51 31.20
CA GLY A 145 -7.67 16.94 32.15
C GLY A 145 -8.82 16.16 31.50
N LYS A 146 -8.87 16.04 30.17
CA LYS A 146 -9.84 15.24 29.45
C LYS A 146 -9.17 14.01 28.80
N THR A 147 -9.87 12.89 28.85
CA THR A 147 -9.40 11.68 28.16
C THR A 147 -9.76 11.74 26.67
N LEU A 148 -8.73 11.71 25.82
CA LEU A 148 -8.87 11.62 24.37
C LEU A 148 -8.53 10.20 23.90
N LYS A 149 -9.36 9.62 23.03
CA LYS A 149 -9.06 8.36 22.34
C LYS A 149 -8.23 8.65 21.11
N VAL A 150 -7.07 8.01 21.04
CA VAL A 150 -6.08 8.20 19.97
C VAL A 150 -5.53 6.87 19.47
N CYS A 151 -4.92 6.89 18.31
CA CYS A 151 -4.04 5.84 17.82
C CYS A 151 -2.66 6.03 18.44
N LYS A 152 -2.03 4.93 18.84
CA LYS A 152 -0.66 4.89 19.36
C LYS A 152 0.17 3.98 18.49
N LEU A 153 1.33 4.43 18.08
CA LEU A 153 2.26 3.71 17.23
C LEU A 153 3.67 3.89 17.79
N LYS A 154 4.45 2.81 17.83
CA LYS A 154 5.87 2.94 18.16
C LYS A 154 6.55 3.87 17.18
N GLN A 155 7.37 4.78 17.66
CA GLN A 155 8.04 5.79 16.85
C GLN A 155 8.75 5.15 15.65
N LEU A 156 8.44 5.66 14.47
CA LEU A 156 9.06 5.26 13.22
C LEU A 156 10.38 6.02 13.08
N TYR A 157 11.46 5.29 12.94
CA TYR A 157 12.76 5.89 12.70
C TYR A 157 12.93 6.14 11.20
N THR A 158 13.39 7.33 10.86
CA THR A 158 13.89 7.58 9.51
C THR A 158 15.09 6.66 9.29
N PRO A 159 15.09 5.75 8.29
CA PRO A 159 16.31 5.06 7.94
C PRO A 159 17.32 6.16 7.56
N GLN A 160 18.44 6.22 8.26
CA GLN A 160 19.53 7.10 7.87
C GLN A 160 19.97 6.65 6.47
N ILE A 161 19.59 7.42 5.46
CA ILE A 161 20.14 7.26 4.12
C ILE A 161 21.60 7.71 4.28
N GLU A 162 22.50 6.74 4.48
CA GLU A 162 23.93 6.99 4.34
C GLU A 162 24.15 7.50 2.91
N HIS A 163 24.22 8.79 2.75
CA HIS A 163 24.76 9.42 1.55
C HIS A 163 26.22 9.00 1.46
N LYS A 164 26.51 7.86 0.83
CA LYS A 164 27.88 7.56 0.41
C LYS A 164 28.28 8.69 -0.52
N PRO A 165 29.32 9.47 -0.17
CA PRO A 165 29.77 10.54 -1.04
C PRO A 165 30.17 9.92 -2.37
N VAL A 166 29.60 10.43 -3.47
CA VAL A 166 29.97 10.04 -4.83
C VAL A 166 31.43 10.45 -5.03
N GLN A 167 32.35 9.49 -4.98
CA GLN A 167 33.71 9.71 -5.33
C GLN A 167 33.75 10.07 -6.83
N ARG A 168 33.87 11.37 -7.13
CA ARG A 168 34.19 11.82 -8.49
C ARG A 168 35.59 11.33 -8.80
N LYS A 169 35.70 10.31 -9.66
CA LYS A 169 36.98 9.96 -10.28
C LYS A 169 37.46 11.19 -11.04
N GLY A 170 38.53 11.82 -10.53
CA GLY A 170 39.20 12.89 -11.23
C GLY A 170 39.74 12.33 -12.55
N ASN A 171 39.32 12.90 -13.67
CA ASN A 171 40.00 12.73 -14.92
C ASN A 171 41.31 13.51 -14.83
N ASN A 172 42.40 12.79 -14.70
CA ASN A 172 43.73 13.36 -14.98
C ASN A 172 43.89 13.42 -16.52
N TYR A 173 43.97 14.62 -17.04
CA TYR A 173 44.56 14.91 -18.33
C TYR A 173 46.05 15.15 -18.14
#